data_9de7c8b03a07238b0708081eae774cb2
#
_entry.id   9de7c8b03a07238b0708081eae774cb2
#
_cell.length_a   1.000
_cell.length_b   1.000
_cell.length_c   1.000
_cell.angle_alpha   90.00
_cell.angle_beta   90.00
_cell.angle_gamma   90.00
#
_symmetry.space_group_name_H-M   'P 1'
#
loop_
_entity.id
_entity.type
_entity.pdbx_description
1 polymer ?
#
loop_
_entity_poly.entity_id
_entity_poly.type
_entity_poly.pdbx_seq_one_letter_code
_entity_poly.pdbx_strand_id
1 'polypeptide(L)'
;MTPIEGHKFCEFVVGLCVECYAMFHCGFRSVSQLVSYLDKKLKWGLEGVPCANTIENWVKKSGYHIYTQESRSGADQQQDYAAVIDESIMLGNAKTMLVLGHPAQRSSSEPLKYSDMSVLDMSASPSWNAEKISSLLAQTIQRQGKAPLYATSDNDAKLFKALRETSCVQIRDISHTLALHVKRLFKDDADFKALTKKIGAIKNSDAMRPTRYLLPPRQRAIARFMNLAPTLDWLARMRKAFPSLDAREQKSFAFVKQHVKTTAQLEQIFGFITAAETLVKTSGLSKRAIRSLLEMMDAHLTLNTEKIKRFKKSVRAYLMEESEKLPSEETVWNASSDIIESFFGVYKSRRSPDPLVGVTPHILLLPVLTRIEDGKIDFKAALEGVFLKDVKAWGAANLSENQAIKRKAMLSA
;
A
#
# COMPACT_ATOMS: atom_id res chain seq x y z
N MET A 1 2.21 -36.38 15.85
CA MET A 1 1.59 -35.35 14.96
C MET A 1 0.91 -36.08 13.81
N THR A 2 -0.41 -35.96 13.67
CA THR A 2 -1.14 -36.67 12.59
C THR A 2 -1.05 -35.84 11.30
N PRO A 3 -0.57 -36.39 10.19
CA PRO A 3 -0.57 -35.72 8.90
C PRO A 3 -1.98 -35.35 8.42
N ILE A 4 -2.09 -34.31 7.62
CA ILE A 4 -3.33 -33.97 6.91
C ILE A 4 -3.59 -35.05 5.86
N GLU A 5 -4.85 -35.42 5.63
CA GLU A 5 -5.21 -36.42 4.65
C GLU A 5 -4.64 -36.12 3.26
N GLY A 6 -3.99 -37.12 2.65
CA GLY A 6 -3.28 -36.96 1.36
C GLY A 6 -1.97 -36.14 1.43
N HIS A 7 -1.50 -35.74 2.60
CA HIS A 7 -0.28 -34.99 2.81
C HIS A 7 0.69 -35.67 3.78
N LYS A 8 2.00 -35.39 3.64
CA LYS A 8 3.04 -35.90 4.54
C LYS A 8 3.19 -35.14 5.86
N PHE A 9 2.60 -33.94 5.95
CA PHE A 9 2.83 -33.01 7.05
C PHE A 9 1.52 -32.72 7.79
N CYS A 10 1.63 -32.59 9.11
CA CYS A 10 0.52 -32.18 9.95
C CYS A 10 0.26 -30.68 9.83
N GLU A 11 -0.94 -30.24 10.23
CA GLU A 11 -1.39 -28.86 10.18
C GLU A 11 -0.44 -27.89 10.92
N PHE A 12 0.09 -28.31 12.06
CA PHE A 12 1.07 -27.51 12.82
C PHE A 12 2.31 -27.16 12.00
N VAL A 13 2.90 -28.13 11.29
CA VAL A 13 4.10 -27.90 10.45
C VAL A 13 3.76 -26.98 9.28
N VAL A 14 2.60 -27.16 8.67
CA VAL A 14 2.12 -26.29 7.58
C VAL A 14 1.92 -24.87 8.08
N GLY A 15 1.20 -24.70 9.20
CA GLY A 15 0.96 -23.39 9.82
C GLY A 15 2.27 -22.69 10.17
N LEU A 16 3.16 -23.36 10.90
CA LEU A 16 4.48 -22.82 11.24
C LEU A 16 5.25 -22.33 10.01
N CYS A 17 5.25 -23.08 8.91
CA CYS A 17 5.95 -22.69 7.69
C CYS A 17 5.32 -21.45 7.04
N VAL A 18 4.00 -21.40 6.95
CA VAL A 18 3.27 -20.26 6.36
C VAL A 18 3.45 -19.01 7.23
N GLU A 19 3.35 -19.14 8.56
CA GLU A 19 3.57 -18.07 9.53
C GLU A 19 5.01 -17.52 9.47
N CYS A 20 6.01 -18.41 9.50
CA CYS A 20 7.41 -17.99 9.37
C CYS A 20 7.67 -17.20 8.09
N TYR A 21 7.04 -17.60 7.01
CA TYR A 21 7.14 -16.87 5.75
C TYR A 21 6.35 -15.56 5.78
N ALA A 22 5.08 -15.59 6.19
CA ALA A 22 4.17 -14.43 6.11
C ALA A 22 4.49 -13.35 7.15
N MET A 23 4.78 -13.72 8.40
CA MET A 23 4.97 -12.76 9.51
C MET A 23 6.43 -12.39 9.72
N PHE A 24 7.35 -13.37 9.71
CA PHE A 24 8.75 -13.13 10.10
C PHE A 24 9.69 -12.87 8.93
N HIS A 25 9.17 -12.67 7.72
CA HIS A 25 9.96 -12.37 6.54
C HIS A 25 11.05 -13.40 6.20
N CYS A 26 10.92 -14.65 6.66
CA CYS A 26 11.83 -15.73 6.33
C CYS A 26 11.65 -16.17 4.87
N GLY A 27 12.72 -16.33 4.11
CA GLY A 27 12.63 -16.92 2.77
C GLY A 27 12.25 -18.41 2.84
N PHE A 28 11.60 -18.96 1.80
CA PHE A 28 11.17 -20.37 1.79
C PHE A 28 12.29 -21.37 2.09
N ARG A 29 13.52 -21.12 1.61
CA ARG A 29 14.68 -21.98 1.93
C ARG A 29 15.07 -21.89 3.40
N SER A 30 15.03 -20.70 3.97
CA SER A 30 15.32 -20.48 5.40
C SER A 30 14.29 -21.16 6.29
N VAL A 31 13.00 -21.10 5.91
CA VAL A 31 11.93 -21.81 6.62
C VAL A 31 12.14 -23.32 6.57
N SER A 32 12.47 -23.88 5.40
CA SER A 32 12.81 -25.29 5.26
C SER A 32 13.96 -25.71 6.19
N GLN A 33 15.04 -24.91 6.23
CA GLN A 33 16.18 -25.15 7.12
C GLN A 33 15.79 -25.05 8.61
N LEU A 34 14.94 -24.06 8.96
CA LEU A 34 14.43 -23.90 10.32
C LEU A 34 13.65 -25.14 10.77
N VAL A 35 12.73 -25.64 9.94
CA VAL A 35 11.96 -26.86 10.24
C VAL A 35 12.89 -28.07 10.42
N SER A 36 13.92 -28.22 9.56
CA SER A 36 14.93 -29.27 9.70
C SER A 36 15.69 -29.18 11.02
N TYR A 37 16.04 -27.97 11.44
CA TYR A 37 16.72 -27.73 12.70
C TYR A 37 15.81 -28.05 13.90
N LEU A 38 14.56 -27.59 13.87
CA LEU A 38 13.58 -27.84 14.95
C LEU A 38 13.24 -29.32 15.07
N ASP A 39 13.03 -30.02 13.96
CA ASP A 39 12.79 -31.45 13.96
C ASP A 39 13.91 -32.24 14.70
N LYS A 40 15.19 -31.93 14.36
CA LYS A 40 16.35 -32.54 15.01
C LYS A 40 16.45 -32.19 16.49
N LYS A 41 16.20 -30.94 16.86
CA LYS A 41 16.33 -30.45 18.24
C LYS A 41 15.20 -30.90 19.15
N LEU A 42 13.97 -30.84 18.64
CA LEU A 42 12.76 -31.14 19.40
C LEU A 42 12.26 -32.59 19.20
N LYS A 43 12.97 -33.37 18.35
CA LYS A 43 12.65 -34.77 18.05
C LYS A 43 11.20 -34.93 17.60
N TRP A 44 10.74 -34.08 16.68
CA TRP A 44 9.38 -34.16 16.15
C TRP A 44 9.09 -35.47 15.40
N GLY A 45 10.13 -36.10 14.85
CA GLY A 45 10.03 -37.36 14.12
C GLY A 45 9.34 -37.21 12.76
N LEU A 46 9.62 -36.11 12.05
CA LEU A 46 9.07 -35.88 10.72
C LEU A 46 9.66 -36.91 9.73
N GLU A 47 8.82 -37.52 8.91
CA GLU A 47 9.25 -38.42 7.81
C GLU A 47 10.05 -37.69 6.72
N GLY A 48 10.19 -36.40 6.81
CA GLY A 48 10.96 -35.54 5.92
C GLY A 48 10.74 -34.07 6.20
N VAL A 49 11.57 -33.23 5.56
CA VAL A 49 11.50 -31.78 5.72
C VAL A 49 10.82 -31.15 4.48
N PRO A 50 9.85 -30.23 4.64
CA PRO A 50 9.22 -29.59 3.50
C PRO A 50 10.22 -28.76 2.71
N CYS A 51 10.33 -28.98 1.40
CA CYS A 51 11.20 -28.18 0.55
C CYS A 51 10.58 -26.78 0.29
N ALA A 52 11.41 -25.85 -0.20
CA ALA A 52 10.99 -24.49 -0.51
C ALA A 52 9.74 -24.40 -1.41
N ASN A 53 9.68 -25.25 -2.45
CA ASN A 53 8.53 -25.28 -3.36
C ASN A 53 7.25 -25.80 -2.68
N THR A 54 7.39 -26.76 -1.74
CA THR A 54 6.26 -27.27 -0.95
C THR A 54 5.68 -26.15 -0.09
N ILE A 55 6.54 -25.39 0.60
CA ILE A 55 6.12 -24.27 1.45
C ILE A 55 5.47 -23.17 0.59
N GLU A 56 6.05 -22.83 -0.55
CA GLU A 56 5.46 -21.86 -1.50
C GLU A 56 4.06 -22.31 -1.97
N ASN A 57 3.88 -23.60 -2.25
CA ASN A 57 2.59 -24.14 -2.63
C ASN A 57 1.57 -24.09 -1.48
N TRP A 58 1.99 -24.27 -0.23
CA TRP A 58 1.12 -24.10 0.93
C TRP A 58 0.63 -22.68 1.07
N VAL A 59 1.52 -21.68 0.93
CA VAL A 59 1.14 -20.26 0.93
C VAL A 59 0.11 -19.97 -0.17
N LYS A 60 0.33 -20.48 -1.39
CA LYS A 60 -0.61 -20.28 -2.51
C LYS A 60 -1.96 -20.95 -2.27
N LYS A 61 -1.98 -22.20 -1.76
CA LYS A 61 -3.21 -22.93 -1.47
C LYS A 61 -4.00 -22.27 -0.35
N SER A 62 -3.34 -21.89 0.75
CA SER A 62 -3.97 -21.17 1.86
C SER A 62 -4.51 -19.82 1.41
N GLY A 63 -3.73 -19.05 0.65
CA GLY A 63 -4.18 -17.77 0.12
C GLY A 63 -5.35 -17.89 -0.84
N TYR A 64 -5.37 -18.89 -1.71
CA TYR A 64 -6.48 -19.15 -2.62
C TYR A 64 -7.75 -19.58 -1.87
N HIS A 65 -7.61 -20.41 -0.84
CA HIS A 65 -8.71 -20.82 0.02
C HIS A 65 -9.35 -19.59 0.70
N ILE A 66 -8.56 -18.75 1.35
CA ILE A 66 -9.04 -17.52 2.00
C ILE A 66 -9.69 -16.59 0.97
N TYR A 67 -9.03 -16.34 -0.16
CA TYR A 67 -9.56 -15.50 -1.22
C TYR A 67 -10.92 -15.97 -1.74
N THR A 68 -11.10 -17.28 -1.95
CA THR A 68 -12.38 -17.81 -2.44
C THR A 68 -13.48 -17.75 -1.39
N GLN A 69 -13.15 -17.81 -0.11
CA GLN A 69 -14.10 -17.60 0.99
C GLN A 69 -14.47 -16.10 1.08
N GLU A 70 -13.49 -15.21 1.18
CA GLU A 70 -13.70 -13.76 1.33
C GLU A 70 -14.43 -13.14 0.14
N SER A 71 -14.09 -13.58 -1.08
CA SER A 71 -14.76 -13.10 -2.30
C SER A 71 -16.22 -13.55 -2.44
N ARG A 72 -16.68 -14.51 -1.62
CA ARG A 72 -18.06 -15.06 -1.63
C ARG A 72 -18.84 -14.78 -0.35
N SER A 73 -18.20 -14.27 0.70
CA SER A 73 -18.80 -14.15 2.04
C SER A 73 -19.88 -13.08 2.17
N GLY A 74 -20.06 -12.20 1.17
CA GLY A 74 -20.97 -11.07 1.28
C GLY A 74 -22.46 -11.43 1.34
N ALA A 75 -22.86 -12.60 0.83
CA ALA A 75 -24.26 -13.01 0.82
C ALA A 75 -24.84 -13.29 2.22
N ASP A 76 -23.97 -13.71 3.18
CA ASP A 76 -24.39 -14.03 4.56
C ASP A 76 -24.10 -12.91 5.58
N GLN A 77 -23.35 -11.86 5.19
CA GLN A 77 -23.03 -10.76 6.09
C GLN A 77 -24.11 -9.66 6.05
N GLN A 78 -24.90 -9.53 7.11
CA GLN A 78 -25.84 -8.42 7.29
C GLN A 78 -25.15 -7.05 7.43
N GLN A 79 -23.85 -7.03 7.74
CA GLN A 79 -23.12 -5.80 8.00
C GLN A 79 -22.68 -5.11 6.70
N ASP A 80 -22.86 -3.79 6.64
CA ASP A 80 -22.36 -2.98 5.53
C ASP A 80 -20.83 -2.96 5.50
N TYR A 81 -20.28 -3.05 4.29
CA TYR A 81 -18.85 -2.98 4.07
C TYR A 81 -18.46 -1.77 3.21
N ALA A 82 -17.22 -1.38 3.32
CA ALA A 82 -16.58 -0.40 2.45
C ALA A 82 -15.42 -1.06 1.69
N ALA A 83 -14.98 -0.43 0.62
CA ALA A 83 -13.84 -0.88 -0.16
C ALA A 83 -12.66 0.09 -0.09
N VAL A 84 -11.44 -0.42 -0.22
CA VAL A 84 -10.25 0.36 -0.58
C VAL A 84 -9.74 -0.17 -1.91
N ILE A 85 -9.56 0.71 -2.88
CA ILE A 85 -9.25 0.33 -4.27
C ILE A 85 -8.08 1.13 -4.79
N ASP A 86 -7.06 0.42 -5.28
CA ASP A 86 -5.90 1.06 -5.92
C ASP A 86 -5.23 0.14 -6.94
N GLU A 87 -4.49 0.75 -7.87
CA GLU A 87 -3.60 0.02 -8.78
C GLU A 87 -2.14 0.08 -8.31
N SER A 88 -1.45 -1.05 -8.40
CA SER A 88 -0.01 -1.09 -8.15
C SER A 88 0.78 -0.30 -9.21
N ILE A 89 2.02 0.05 -8.89
CA ILE A 89 3.00 0.39 -9.94
C ILE A 89 3.20 -0.80 -10.88
N MET A 90 3.77 -0.54 -12.07
CA MET A 90 4.11 -1.59 -13.03
C MET A 90 4.99 -2.67 -12.40
N LEU A 91 4.56 -3.92 -12.51
CA LEU A 91 5.26 -5.13 -12.06
C LEU A 91 5.47 -6.05 -13.27
N GLY A 92 6.69 -6.06 -13.80
CA GLY A 92 6.91 -6.66 -15.13
C GLY A 92 6.16 -5.86 -16.19
N ASN A 93 5.24 -6.52 -16.87
CA ASN A 93 4.42 -5.95 -17.95
C ASN A 93 2.98 -5.61 -17.53
N ALA A 94 2.66 -5.67 -16.24
CA ALA A 94 1.31 -5.44 -15.75
C ALA A 94 1.26 -4.67 -14.45
N LYS A 95 0.11 -4.06 -14.21
CA LYS A 95 -0.29 -3.45 -12.94
C LYS A 95 -1.39 -4.27 -12.31
N THR A 96 -1.32 -4.48 -11.02
CA THR A 96 -2.36 -5.17 -10.25
C THR A 96 -3.39 -4.15 -9.77
N MET A 97 -4.67 -4.43 -10.03
CA MET A 97 -5.78 -3.80 -9.32
C MET A 97 -6.08 -4.66 -8.09
N LEU A 98 -6.19 -4.04 -6.94
CA LEU A 98 -6.54 -4.70 -5.68
C LEU A 98 -7.79 -4.03 -5.12
N VAL A 99 -8.75 -4.84 -4.71
CA VAL A 99 -9.98 -4.42 -4.03
C VAL A 99 -9.99 -5.08 -2.65
N LEU A 100 -9.84 -4.27 -1.62
CA LEU A 100 -9.92 -4.71 -0.23
C LEU A 100 -11.28 -4.29 0.35
N GLY A 101 -11.90 -5.18 1.14
CA GLY A 101 -13.10 -4.90 1.92
C GLY A 101 -12.79 -4.72 3.39
N HIS A 102 -13.58 -3.90 4.07
CA HIS A 102 -13.57 -3.76 5.53
C HIS A 102 -14.95 -3.32 6.03
N PRO A 103 -15.28 -3.43 7.33
CA PRO A 103 -16.54 -2.90 7.87
C PRO A 103 -16.70 -1.42 7.53
N ALA A 104 -17.88 -1.02 7.04
CA ALA A 104 -18.11 0.34 6.56
C ALA A 104 -17.95 1.39 7.66
N GLN A 105 -18.45 1.09 8.86
CA GLN A 105 -18.30 1.95 10.04
C GLN A 105 -17.02 1.56 10.79
N ARG A 106 -16.16 2.54 11.06
CA ARG A 106 -14.98 2.33 11.91
C ARG A 106 -15.35 2.38 13.38
N SER A 107 -14.94 1.38 14.13
CA SER A 107 -15.13 1.28 15.57
C SER A 107 -13.85 1.51 16.38
N SER A 108 -12.69 1.47 15.74
CA SER A 108 -11.36 1.59 16.36
C SER A 108 -10.77 2.98 16.13
N SER A 109 -10.02 3.48 17.13
CA SER A 109 -9.19 4.69 17.04
C SER A 109 -7.75 4.41 16.58
N GLU A 110 -7.50 3.22 16.06
CA GLU A 110 -6.21 2.82 15.49
C GLU A 110 -6.27 2.79 13.94
N PRO A 111 -5.14 2.91 13.26
CA PRO A 111 -5.07 2.67 11.82
C PRO A 111 -5.56 1.26 11.47
N LEU A 112 -6.12 1.10 10.25
CA LEU A 112 -6.52 -0.22 9.75
C LEU A 112 -5.32 -1.16 9.68
N LYS A 113 -5.52 -2.41 10.15
CA LYS A 113 -4.56 -3.52 10.13
C LYS A 113 -4.92 -4.52 9.03
N TYR A 114 -4.02 -5.44 8.73
CA TYR A 114 -4.31 -6.51 7.77
C TYR A 114 -5.51 -7.36 8.21
N SER A 115 -5.64 -7.63 9.50
CA SER A 115 -6.76 -8.40 10.08
C SER A 115 -8.13 -7.72 9.98
N ASP A 116 -8.17 -6.39 9.76
CA ASP A 116 -9.41 -5.67 9.52
C ASP A 116 -9.90 -5.80 8.06
N MET A 117 -9.07 -6.34 7.18
CA MET A 117 -9.31 -6.36 5.74
C MET A 117 -9.71 -7.75 5.26
N SER A 118 -10.41 -7.76 4.12
CA SER A 118 -10.66 -8.94 3.30
C SER A 118 -10.24 -8.64 1.86
N VAL A 119 -9.63 -9.61 1.17
CA VAL A 119 -9.28 -9.44 -0.25
C VAL A 119 -10.47 -9.83 -1.11
N LEU A 120 -11.22 -8.83 -1.59
CA LEU A 120 -12.43 -9.06 -2.39
C LEU A 120 -12.10 -9.37 -3.84
N ASP A 121 -11.10 -8.70 -4.40
CA ASP A 121 -10.61 -8.97 -5.76
C ASP A 121 -9.16 -8.56 -5.95
N MET A 122 -8.47 -9.27 -6.82
CA MET A 122 -7.12 -8.96 -7.29
C MET A 122 -6.92 -9.46 -8.72
N SER A 123 -6.59 -8.54 -9.61
CA SER A 123 -6.40 -8.85 -11.03
C SER A 123 -5.26 -8.02 -11.60
N ALA A 124 -4.58 -8.55 -12.63
CA ALA A 124 -3.46 -7.88 -13.27
C ALA A 124 -3.75 -7.61 -14.75
N SER A 125 -3.41 -6.40 -15.22
CA SER A 125 -3.56 -5.99 -16.61
C SER A 125 -2.39 -5.10 -17.02
N PRO A 126 -1.96 -5.13 -18.28
CA PRO A 126 -0.97 -4.18 -18.79
C PRO A 126 -1.37 -2.73 -18.61
N SER A 127 -2.69 -2.45 -18.68
CA SER A 127 -3.25 -1.12 -18.42
C SER A 127 -4.66 -1.24 -17.86
N TRP A 128 -4.99 -0.34 -16.96
CA TRP A 128 -6.33 -0.17 -16.42
C TRP A 128 -6.97 1.10 -16.97
N ASN A 129 -8.17 0.98 -17.52
CA ASN A 129 -9.07 2.07 -17.89
C ASN A 129 -10.35 1.98 -17.06
N ALA A 130 -11.22 2.98 -17.14
CA ALA A 130 -12.45 3.02 -16.36
C ALA A 130 -13.35 1.80 -16.62
N GLU A 131 -13.50 1.36 -17.86
CA GLU A 131 -14.34 0.23 -18.24
C GLU A 131 -13.89 -1.09 -17.61
N LYS A 132 -12.58 -1.38 -17.64
CA LYS A 132 -12.02 -2.58 -17.00
C LYS A 132 -12.21 -2.54 -15.49
N ILE A 133 -12.05 -1.36 -14.88
CA ILE A 133 -12.25 -1.18 -13.43
C ILE A 133 -13.73 -1.34 -13.09
N SER A 134 -14.64 -0.72 -13.84
CA SER A 134 -16.08 -0.89 -13.65
C SER A 134 -16.51 -2.36 -13.78
N SER A 135 -15.97 -3.07 -14.77
CA SER A 135 -16.25 -4.50 -14.97
C SER A 135 -15.77 -5.34 -13.78
N LEU A 136 -14.54 -5.08 -13.27
CA LEU A 136 -14.00 -5.74 -12.10
C LEU A 136 -14.87 -5.48 -10.86
N LEU A 137 -15.25 -4.23 -10.63
CA LEU A 137 -16.10 -3.84 -9.50
C LEU A 137 -17.49 -4.46 -9.59
N ALA A 138 -18.11 -4.47 -10.78
CA ALA A 138 -19.41 -5.12 -11.00
C ALA A 138 -19.37 -6.61 -10.67
N GLN A 139 -18.32 -7.32 -11.10
CA GLN A 139 -18.11 -8.73 -10.77
C GLN A 139 -17.89 -8.93 -9.25
N THR A 140 -17.12 -8.04 -8.61
CA THR A 140 -16.90 -8.07 -7.16
C THR A 140 -18.23 -7.86 -6.42
N ILE A 141 -19.01 -6.86 -6.79
CA ILE A 141 -20.34 -6.58 -6.22
C ILE A 141 -21.28 -7.78 -6.41
N GLN A 142 -21.28 -8.40 -7.58
CA GLN A 142 -22.10 -9.59 -7.85
C GLN A 142 -21.72 -10.76 -6.94
N ARG A 143 -20.42 -11.00 -6.74
CA ARG A 143 -19.94 -12.06 -5.82
C ARG A 143 -20.25 -11.76 -4.36
N GLN A 144 -20.18 -10.48 -3.95
CA GLN A 144 -20.51 -10.05 -2.60
C GLN A 144 -22.03 -9.97 -2.35
N GLY A 145 -22.86 -10.04 -3.37
CA GLY A 145 -24.32 -9.91 -3.26
C GLY A 145 -24.83 -8.49 -2.95
N LYS A 146 -23.93 -7.55 -2.63
CA LYS A 146 -24.25 -6.13 -2.38
C LYS A 146 -23.08 -5.22 -2.75
N ALA A 147 -23.38 -3.95 -3.07
CA ALA A 147 -22.38 -2.92 -3.30
C ALA A 147 -21.74 -2.45 -1.98
N PRO A 148 -20.47 -2.00 -1.99
CA PRO A 148 -19.90 -1.32 -0.85
C PRO A 148 -20.64 0.01 -0.60
N LEU A 149 -20.77 0.39 0.68
CA LEU A 149 -21.41 1.65 1.06
C LEU A 149 -20.61 2.84 0.51
N TYR A 150 -19.30 2.73 0.51
CA TYR A 150 -18.36 3.66 -0.12
C TYR A 150 -17.06 2.95 -0.48
N ALA A 151 -16.25 3.61 -1.33
CA ALA A 151 -14.91 3.15 -1.65
C ALA A 151 -13.88 4.28 -1.45
N THR A 152 -12.81 3.97 -0.72
CA THR A 152 -11.65 4.86 -0.60
C THR A 152 -10.70 4.59 -1.77
N SER A 153 -10.34 5.64 -2.49
CA SER A 153 -9.38 5.56 -3.59
C SER A 153 -8.64 6.89 -3.80
N ASP A 154 -7.59 6.86 -4.60
CA ASP A 154 -6.92 8.08 -5.03
C ASP A 154 -7.79 8.96 -5.97
N ASN A 155 -7.23 10.12 -6.39
CA ASN A 155 -7.93 11.06 -7.28
C ASN A 155 -7.76 10.73 -8.77
N ASP A 156 -7.55 9.47 -9.14
CA ASP A 156 -7.44 9.09 -10.55
C ASP A 156 -8.82 9.16 -11.22
N ALA A 157 -8.89 9.87 -12.36
CA ALA A 157 -10.13 10.08 -13.10
C ALA A 157 -10.79 8.77 -13.57
N LYS A 158 -10.00 7.71 -13.83
CA LYS A 158 -10.54 6.40 -14.22
C LYS A 158 -11.22 5.69 -13.05
N LEU A 159 -10.65 5.79 -11.83
CA LEU A 159 -11.28 5.26 -10.60
C LEU A 159 -12.57 6.00 -10.30
N PHE A 160 -12.54 7.33 -10.35
CA PHE A 160 -13.74 8.16 -10.17
C PHE A 160 -14.87 7.76 -11.15
N LYS A 161 -14.54 7.63 -12.45
CA LYS A 161 -15.51 7.22 -13.45
C LYS A 161 -16.08 5.82 -13.17
N ALA A 162 -15.22 4.86 -12.85
CA ALA A 162 -15.61 3.47 -12.58
C ALA A 162 -16.52 3.37 -11.35
N LEU A 163 -16.19 4.05 -10.26
CA LEU A 163 -17.00 4.07 -9.03
C LEU A 163 -18.37 4.71 -9.27
N ARG A 164 -18.44 5.78 -10.06
CA ARG A 164 -19.69 6.41 -10.44
C ARG A 164 -20.56 5.48 -11.28
N GLU A 165 -19.99 4.73 -12.23
CA GLU A 165 -20.71 3.75 -13.05
C GLU A 165 -21.28 2.59 -12.22
N THR A 166 -20.66 2.26 -11.11
CA THR A 166 -21.14 1.23 -10.16
C THR A 166 -21.98 1.81 -9.01
N SER A 167 -22.35 3.09 -9.08
CA SER A 167 -23.15 3.81 -8.07
C SER A 167 -22.52 3.77 -6.67
N CYS A 168 -21.20 3.62 -6.57
CA CYS A 168 -20.46 3.59 -5.31
C CYS A 168 -19.97 5.01 -4.93
N VAL A 169 -20.21 5.41 -3.70
CA VAL A 169 -19.70 6.69 -3.18
C VAL A 169 -18.19 6.65 -3.06
N GLN A 170 -17.48 7.54 -3.75
CA GLN A 170 -16.03 7.67 -3.59
C GLN A 170 -15.69 8.57 -2.39
N ILE A 171 -14.87 8.09 -1.47
CA ILE A 171 -14.12 8.88 -0.49
C ILE A 171 -12.69 9.00 -0.99
N ARG A 172 -12.24 10.23 -1.20
CA ARG A 172 -10.89 10.48 -1.73
C ARG A 172 -9.84 10.27 -0.64
N ASP A 173 -8.78 9.56 -0.98
CA ASP A 173 -7.62 9.43 -0.08
C ASP A 173 -7.07 10.78 0.31
N ILE A 174 -6.90 11.01 1.62
CA ILE A 174 -6.47 12.31 2.16
C ILE A 174 -5.04 12.63 1.78
N SER A 175 -4.12 11.67 1.85
CA SER A 175 -2.70 11.87 1.56
C SER A 175 -2.49 12.24 0.09
N HIS A 176 -3.12 11.50 -0.83
CA HIS A 176 -3.08 11.77 -2.25
C HIS A 176 -3.72 13.10 -2.61
N THR A 177 -4.84 13.44 -1.98
CA THR A 177 -5.55 14.71 -2.23
C THR A 177 -4.75 15.92 -1.77
N LEU A 178 -4.20 15.87 -0.55
CA LEU A 178 -3.37 16.96 -0.03
C LEU A 178 -2.08 17.12 -0.84
N ALA A 179 -1.42 16.02 -1.22
CA ALA A 179 -0.26 16.05 -2.10
C ALA A 179 -0.57 16.65 -3.48
N LEU A 180 -1.76 16.37 -4.03
CA LEU A 180 -2.21 16.96 -5.29
C LEU A 180 -2.40 18.50 -5.17
N HIS A 181 -2.93 19.00 -4.06
CA HIS A 181 -3.02 20.43 -3.81
C HIS A 181 -1.64 21.08 -3.74
N VAL A 182 -0.67 20.47 -3.05
CA VAL A 182 0.72 20.94 -3.04
C VAL A 182 1.32 20.95 -4.45
N LYS A 183 1.14 19.86 -5.19
CA LYS A 183 1.62 19.73 -6.58
C LYS A 183 1.10 20.87 -7.46
N ARG A 184 -0.18 21.20 -7.38
CA ARG A 184 -0.79 22.28 -8.17
C ARG A 184 -0.16 23.65 -7.88
N LEU A 185 0.30 23.88 -6.65
CA LEU A 185 0.89 25.17 -6.24
C LEU A 185 2.39 25.27 -6.52
N PHE A 186 3.12 24.16 -6.46
CA PHE A 186 4.59 24.20 -6.48
C PHE A 186 5.22 23.51 -7.69
N LYS A 187 4.50 22.71 -8.49
CA LYS A 187 5.10 22.00 -9.65
C LYS A 187 5.80 22.95 -10.64
N ASP A 188 5.25 24.14 -10.83
CA ASP A 188 5.75 25.15 -11.78
C ASP A 188 6.43 26.34 -11.10
N ASP A 189 6.56 26.31 -9.79
CA ASP A 189 7.26 27.34 -9.03
C ASP A 189 8.76 27.32 -9.31
N ALA A 190 9.30 28.45 -9.74
CA ALA A 190 10.70 28.57 -10.16
C ALA A 190 11.67 28.30 -8.99
N ASP A 191 11.35 28.79 -7.80
CA ASP A 191 12.18 28.64 -6.61
C ASP A 191 12.19 27.19 -6.12
N PHE A 192 11.04 26.53 -6.12
CA PHE A 192 10.94 25.10 -5.84
C PHE A 192 11.70 24.23 -6.85
N LYS A 193 11.60 24.54 -8.15
CA LYS A 193 12.36 23.86 -9.20
C LYS A 193 13.88 24.03 -9.01
N ALA A 194 14.32 25.26 -8.70
CA ALA A 194 15.73 25.55 -8.43
C ALA A 194 16.25 24.76 -7.21
N LEU A 195 15.48 24.75 -6.11
CA LEU A 195 15.80 23.98 -4.90
C LEU A 195 15.93 22.47 -5.20
N THR A 196 14.92 21.88 -5.84
CA THR A 196 14.93 20.44 -6.13
C THR A 196 16.01 20.03 -7.11
N LYS A 197 16.37 20.89 -8.08
CA LYS A 197 17.51 20.70 -8.99
C LYS A 197 18.84 20.68 -8.21
N LYS A 198 19.04 21.62 -7.28
CA LYS A 198 20.25 21.65 -6.44
C LYS A 198 20.36 20.43 -5.52
N ILE A 199 19.25 20.00 -4.89
CA ILE A 199 19.20 18.78 -4.08
C ILE A 199 19.56 17.55 -4.91
N GLY A 200 19.06 17.43 -6.15
CA GLY A 200 19.42 16.36 -7.06
C GLY A 200 20.89 16.38 -7.48
N ALA A 201 21.41 17.58 -7.78
CA ALA A 201 22.79 17.78 -8.20
C ALA A 201 23.78 17.37 -7.11
N ILE A 202 23.61 17.85 -5.85
CA ILE A 202 24.51 17.51 -4.74
C ILE A 202 24.51 16.01 -4.46
N LYS A 203 23.36 15.35 -4.57
CA LYS A 203 23.26 13.91 -4.37
C LYS A 203 24.10 13.12 -5.37
N ASN A 204 24.15 13.56 -6.62
CA ASN A 204 24.93 12.91 -7.66
C ASN A 204 26.41 13.24 -7.57
N SER A 205 26.77 14.52 -7.30
CA SER A 205 28.15 14.96 -7.24
C SER A 205 28.91 14.46 -6.01
N ASP A 206 28.22 14.31 -4.88
CA ASP A 206 28.82 14.01 -3.58
C ASP A 206 28.60 12.56 -3.12
N ALA A 207 27.99 11.72 -3.98
CA ALA A 207 27.71 10.32 -3.64
C ALA A 207 28.95 9.51 -3.25
N MET A 208 30.10 9.84 -3.81
CA MET A 208 31.41 9.18 -3.57
C MET A 208 32.40 10.08 -2.80
N ARG A 209 31.95 11.22 -2.26
CA ARG A 209 32.80 12.16 -1.52
C ARG A 209 32.74 11.92 -0.01
N PRO A 210 33.69 12.43 0.78
CA PRO A 210 33.64 12.38 2.24
C PRO A 210 32.36 13.01 2.83
N THR A 211 31.77 13.98 2.14
CA THR A 211 30.50 14.66 2.49
C THR A 211 29.24 13.79 2.31
N ARG A 212 29.39 12.52 1.86
CA ARG A 212 28.27 11.60 1.62
C ARG A 212 27.30 11.45 2.81
N TYR A 213 27.81 11.51 4.02
CA TYR A 213 26.98 11.37 5.23
C TYR A 213 25.99 12.53 5.45
N LEU A 214 26.20 13.67 4.78
CA LEU A 214 25.32 14.85 4.82
C LEU A 214 24.28 14.88 3.70
N LEU A 215 24.29 13.90 2.80
CA LEU A 215 23.43 13.93 1.60
C LEU A 215 21.93 13.90 1.94
N PRO A 216 21.11 14.58 1.14
CA PRO A 216 19.67 14.58 1.31
C PRO A 216 19.05 13.18 1.09
N PRO A 217 17.85 12.93 1.64
CA PRO A 217 17.09 11.73 1.38
C PRO A 217 16.87 11.50 -0.13
N ARG A 218 16.61 10.25 -0.49
CA ARG A 218 16.32 9.91 -1.89
C ARG A 218 14.98 10.52 -2.32
N GLN A 219 15.02 11.42 -3.30
CA GLN A 219 13.82 11.94 -3.94
C GLN A 219 13.29 10.95 -4.98
N ARG A 220 12.00 10.66 -4.95
CA ARG A 220 11.32 9.92 -6.02
C ARG A 220 10.69 10.92 -6.98
N ALA A 221 10.93 10.78 -8.29
CA ALA A 221 10.34 11.66 -9.30
C ALA A 221 8.80 11.49 -9.35
N ILE A 222 8.34 10.24 -9.24
CA ILE A 222 6.95 9.85 -9.08
C ILE A 222 6.61 10.00 -7.59
N ALA A 223 5.48 10.52 -7.25
CA ALA A 223 5.05 10.80 -5.87
C ALA A 223 5.97 11.78 -5.08
N ARG A 224 6.67 12.69 -5.78
CA ARG A 224 7.56 13.67 -5.15
C ARG A 224 6.86 14.45 -4.04
N PHE A 225 5.63 14.89 -4.27
CA PHE A 225 4.87 15.71 -3.35
C PHE A 225 4.29 14.93 -2.17
N MET A 226 4.19 13.60 -2.24
CA MET A 226 3.85 12.75 -1.09
C MET A 226 5.06 12.49 -0.19
N ASN A 227 6.28 12.50 -0.76
CA ASN A 227 7.51 12.14 -0.07
C ASN A 227 8.44 13.35 0.16
N LEU A 228 7.90 14.56 0.26
CA LEU A 228 8.72 15.77 0.44
C LEU A 228 9.09 16.03 1.90
N ALA A 229 8.29 15.59 2.86
CA ALA A 229 8.50 15.82 4.29
C ALA A 229 9.93 15.43 4.77
N PRO A 230 10.50 14.26 4.45
CA PRO A 230 11.87 13.93 4.85
C PRO A 230 12.93 14.89 4.26
N THR A 231 12.66 15.46 3.08
CA THR A 231 13.57 16.45 2.46
C THR A 231 13.50 17.79 3.18
N LEU A 232 12.31 18.22 3.61
CA LEU A 232 12.13 19.44 4.38
C LEU A 232 12.77 19.33 5.77
N ASP A 233 12.58 18.20 6.45
CA ASP A 233 13.22 17.91 7.72
C ASP A 233 14.77 17.91 7.59
N TRP A 234 15.29 17.28 6.55
CA TRP A 234 16.72 17.33 6.24
C TRP A 234 17.19 18.77 6.01
N LEU A 235 16.47 19.59 5.25
CA LEU A 235 16.81 21.01 5.02
C LEU A 235 16.83 21.79 6.32
N ALA A 236 15.86 21.60 7.19
CA ALA A 236 15.78 22.26 8.50
C ALA A 236 17.00 21.89 9.38
N ARG A 237 17.33 20.60 9.47
CA ARG A 237 18.50 20.10 10.20
C ARG A 237 19.81 20.60 9.62
N MET A 238 19.94 20.61 8.30
CA MET A 238 21.15 21.13 7.62
C MET A 238 21.34 22.61 7.85
N ARG A 239 20.27 23.42 7.86
CA ARG A 239 20.35 24.86 8.21
C ARG A 239 20.85 25.06 9.64
N LYS A 240 20.34 24.25 10.58
CA LYS A 240 20.76 24.30 11.99
C LYS A 240 22.23 23.90 12.17
N ALA A 241 22.66 22.85 11.46
CA ALA A 241 24.03 22.34 11.53
C ALA A 241 25.04 23.19 10.71
N PHE A 242 24.58 24.02 9.79
CA PHE A 242 25.43 24.74 8.82
C PHE A 242 26.58 25.54 9.46
N PRO A 243 26.42 26.25 10.59
CA PRO A 243 27.54 26.95 11.23
C PRO A 243 28.65 26.06 11.71
N SER A 244 28.38 24.78 12.01
CA SER A 244 29.32 23.80 12.52
C SER A 244 30.01 22.99 11.42
N LEU A 245 29.65 23.19 10.16
CA LEU A 245 30.27 22.52 9.02
C LEU A 245 31.63 23.14 8.70
N ASP A 246 32.56 22.32 8.17
CA ASP A 246 33.83 22.84 7.65
C ASP A 246 33.64 23.70 6.38
N ALA A 247 34.70 24.40 5.98
CA ALA A 247 34.65 25.33 4.82
C ALA A 247 34.26 24.63 3.49
N ARG A 248 34.68 23.38 3.30
CA ARG A 248 34.37 22.56 2.12
C ARG A 248 32.91 22.13 2.13
N GLU A 249 32.43 21.67 3.27
CA GLU A 249 31.03 21.31 3.49
C GLU A 249 30.11 22.51 3.32
N GLN A 250 30.46 23.65 3.95
CA GLN A 250 29.71 24.89 3.80
C GLN A 250 29.60 25.32 2.34
N LYS A 251 30.69 25.20 1.56
CA LYS A 251 30.67 25.49 0.11
C LYS A 251 29.73 24.57 -0.65
N SER A 252 29.75 23.26 -0.36
CA SER A 252 28.90 22.27 -1.02
C SER A 252 27.42 22.48 -0.69
N PHE A 253 27.09 22.81 0.55
CA PHE A 253 25.72 22.92 1.06
C PHE A 253 25.21 24.37 1.18
N ALA A 254 25.93 25.38 0.65
CA ALA A 254 25.53 26.79 0.74
C ALA A 254 24.08 27.08 0.30
N PHE A 255 23.53 26.26 -0.62
CA PHE A 255 22.17 26.41 -1.12
C PHE A 255 21.09 26.20 -0.06
N VAL A 256 21.38 25.53 1.07
CA VAL A 256 20.38 25.31 2.14
C VAL A 256 19.94 26.62 2.81
N LYS A 257 20.76 27.67 2.72
CA LYS A 257 20.43 29.03 3.17
C LYS A 257 19.60 29.81 2.17
N GLN A 258 19.50 29.33 0.94
CA GLN A 258 18.65 29.90 -0.10
C GLN A 258 17.24 29.29 0.01
N HIS A 259 16.29 29.85 -0.74
CA HIS A 259 14.93 29.29 -0.81
C HIS A 259 14.16 29.25 0.52
N VAL A 260 14.54 30.08 1.50
CA VAL A 260 13.94 30.08 2.86
C VAL A 260 12.44 30.35 2.83
N LYS A 261 11.99 31.28 1.98
CA LYS A 261 10.55 31.61 1.86
C LYS A 261 9.72 30.42 1.37
N THR A 262 10.20 29.73 0.34
CA THR A 262 9.51 28.57 -0.24
C THR A 262 9.51 27.38 0.74
N THR A 263 10.64 27.13 1.39
CA THR A 263 10.73 26.04 2.36
C THR A 263 9.90 26.30 3.61
N ALA A 264 9.83 27.54 4.12
CA ALA A 264 8.96 27.89 5.26
C ALA A 264 7.47 27.66 4.94
N GLN A 265 7.02 27.99 3.73
CA GLN A 265 5.66 27.66 3.30
C GLN A 265 5.41 26.15 3.25
N LEU A 266 6.35 25.41 2.66
CA LEU A 266 6.26 23.95 2.57
C LEU A 266 6.32 23.29 3.96
N GLU A 267 7.16 23.76 4.88
CA GLU A 267 7.24 23.28 6.26
C GLU A 267 5.89 23.42 6.98
N GLN A 268 5.21 24.56 6.85
CA GLN A 268 3.87 24.74 7.42
C GLN A 268 2.84 23.81 6.77
N ILE A 269 2.84 23.71 5.44
CA ILE A 269 1.91 22.82 4.70
C ILE A 269 2.12 21.38 5.11
N PHE A 270 3.37 20.90 5.16
CA PHE A 270 3.65 19.51 5.52
C PHE A 270 3.46 19.23 7.01
N GLY A 271 3.64 20.21 7.88
CA GLY A 271 3.23 20.11 9.28
C GLY A 271 1.73 19.84 9.42
N PHE A 272 0.91 20.59 8.68
CA PHE A 272 -0.53 20.33 8.60
C PHE A 272 -0.85 18.97 7.98
N ILE A 273 -0.24 18.62 6.84
CA ILE A 273 -0.49 17.34 6.15
C ILE A 273 -0.24 16.18 7.09
N THR A 274 0.92 16.14 7.76
CA THR A 274 1.28 15.07 8.70
C THR A 274 0.27 14.94 9.84
N ALA A 275 -0.16 16.08 10.41
CA ALA A 275 -1.16 16.08 11.47
C ALA A 275 -2.55 15.59 10.95
N ALA A 276 -2.94 16.04 9.76
CA ALA A 276 -4.20 15.64 9.13
C ALA A 276 -4.23 14.14 8.78
N GLU A 277 -3.15 13.62 8.19
CA GLU A 277 -3.00 12.18 7.92
C GLU A 277 -3.07 11.36 9.20
N THR A 278 -2.36 11.77 10.25
CA THR A 278 -2.38 11.07 11.54
C THR A 278 -3.81 11.02 12.10
N LEU A 279 -4.52 12.14 12.11
CA LEU A 279 -5.90 12.21 12.62
C LEU A 279 -6.83 11.26 11.83
N VAL A 280 -6.79 11.33 10.50
CA VAL A 280 -7.71 10.54 9.64
C VAL A 280 -7.36 9.05 9.67
N LYS A 281 -6.08 8.69 9.71
CA LYS A 281 -5.63 7.29 9.81
C LYS A 281 -6.04 6.65 11.15
N THR A 282 -5.96 7.40 12.24
CA THR A 282 -6.33 6.88 13.57
C THR A 282 -7.83 6.94 13.84
N SER A 283 -8.47 8.07 13.57
CA SER A 283 -9.85 8.33 13.98
C SER A 283 -10.87 8.21 12.84
N GLY A 284 -10.44 7.96 11.62
CA GLY A 284 -11.31 7.99 10.44
C GLY A 284 -11.76 9.39 10.04
N LEU A 285 -12.53 9.47 8.97
CA LEU A 285 -13.16 10.69 8.49
C LEU A 285 -14.60 10.78 9.02
N SER A 286 -14.89 11.83 9.76
CA SER A 286 -16.22 12.16 10.27
C SER A 286 -16.43 13.66 10.19
N LYS A 287 -17.66 14.14 10.33
CA LYS A 287 -17.93 15.58 10.38
C LYS A 287 -17.17 16.25 11.53
N ARG A 288 -17.02 15.56 12.66
CA ARG A 288 -16.19 16.02 13.79
C ARG A 288 -14.71 16.11 13.40
N ALA A 289 -14.16 15.07 12.77
CA ALA A 289 -12.77 15.08 12.31
C ALA A 289 -12.51 16.20 11.30
N ILE A 290 -13.47 16.47 10.40
CA ILE A 290 -13.37 17.56 9.43
C ILE A 290 -13.31 18.92 10.13
N ARG A 291 -14.13 19.18 11.16
CA ARG A 291 -14.02 20.41 11.97
C ARG A 291 -12.64 20.55 12.61
N SER A 292 -12.13 19.49 13.23
CA SER A 292 -10.77 19.49 13.80
C SER A 292 -9.70 19.74 12.73
N LEU A 293 -9.83 19.17 11.54
CA LEU A 293 -8.89 19.42 10.42
C LEU A 293 -8.88 20.87 9.99
N LEU A 294 -10.04 21.54 9.98
CA LEU A 294 -10.12 22.97 9.65
C LEU A 294 -9.45 23.84 10.72
N GLU A 295 -9.64 23.53 11.99
CA GLU A 295 -8.95 24.20 13.10
C GLU A 295 -7.43 23.98 13.06
N MET A 296 -6.99 22.74 12.85
CA MET A 296 -5.57 22.40 12.68
C MET A 296 -4.95 23.11 11.48
N MET A 297 -5.67 23.22 10.38
CA MET A 297 -5.21 23.95 9.20
C MET A 297 -4.94 25.41 9.53
N ASP A 298 -5.83 26.06 10.27
CA ASP A 298 -5.66 27.47 10.65
C ASP A 298 -4.52 27.67 11.66
N ALA A 299 -4.32 26.72 12.57
CA ALA A 299 -3.21 26.74 13.53
C ALA A 299 -1.82 26.52 12.87
N HIS A 300 -1.71 25.62 11.90
CA HIS A 300 -0.43 25.33 11.23
C HIS A 300 -0.06 26.35 10.15
N LEU A 301 -1.03 26.85 9.40
CA LEU A 301 -0.82 27.69 8.23
C LEU A 301 -0.95 29.18 8.57
N THR A 302 0.03 29.72 9.26
CA THR A 302 0.03 31.09 9.79
C THR A 302 0.64 32.11 8.81
N LEU A 303 1.45 31.68 7.83
CA LEU A 303 2.07 32.58 6.86
C LEU A 303 1.02 33.21 5.93
N ASN A 304 1.04 34.54 5.83
CA ASN A 304 0.13 35.29 4.98
C ASN A 304 0.67 35.41 3.54
N THR A 305 0.72 34.30 2.80
CA THR A 305 1.16 34.28 1.40
C THR A 305 0.05 33.77 0.49
N GLU A 306 0.08 34.15 -0.78
CA GLU A 306 -0.94 33.73 -1.75
C GLU A 306 -1.00 32.20 -1.92
N LYS A 307 0.14 31.49 -1.83
CA LYS A 307 0.16 30.02 -1.90
C LYS A 307 -0.53 29.39 -0.69
N ILE A 308 -0.27 29.90 0.51
CA ILE A 308 -0.94 29.41 1.74
C ILE A 308 -2.46 29.68 1.67
N LYS A 309 -2.87 30.88 1.24
CA LYS A 309 -4.31 31.19 1.06
C LYS A 309 -4.97 30.25 0.05
N ARG A 310 -4.34 30.02 -1.10
CA ARG A 310 -4.84 29.09 -2.13
C ARG A 310 -4.89 27.66 -1.62
N PHE A 311 -3.87 27.22 -0.87
CA PHE A 311 -3.87 25.89 -0.25
C PHE A 311 -5.04 25.75 0.72
N LYS A 312 -5.19 26.67 1.67
CA LYS A 312 -6.32 26.70 2.62
C LYS A 312 -7.67 26.62 1.90
N LYS A 313 -7.86 27.46 0.86
CA LYS A 313 -9.11 27.48 0.08
C LYS A 313 -9.41 26.14 -0.56
N SER A 314 -8.41 25.51 -1.19
CA SER A 314 -8.60 24.23 -1.89
C SER A 314 -8.81 23.06 -0.93
N VAL A 315 -8.12 23.05 0.22
CA VAL A 315 -8.30 22.03 1.26
C VAL A 315 -9.67 22.16 1.93
N ARG A 316 -10.10 23.40 2.24
CA ARG A 316 -11.45 23.65 2.80
C ARG A 316 -12.54 23.16 1.85
N ALA A 317 -12.44 23.46 0.55
CA ALA A 317 -13.39 22.96 -0.43
C ALA A 317 -13.44 21.43 -0.49
N TYR A 318 -12.27 20.78 -0.50
CA TYR A 318 -12.16 19.32 -0.45
C TYR A 318 -12.84 18.75 0.81
N LEU A 319 -12.54 19.27 1.99
CA LEU A 319 -13.08 18.75 3.24
C LEU A 319 -14.60 18.96 3.33
N MET A 320 -15.14 20.04 2.80
CA MET A 320 -16.59 20.27 2.75
C MET A 320 -17.27 19.31 1.80
N GLU A 321 -16.72 19.07 0.60
CA GLU A 321 -17.24 18.05 -0.33
C GLU A 321 -17.25 16.64 0.30
N GLU A 322 -16.21 16.26 1.03
CA GLU A 322 -16.20 14.95 1.73
C GLU A 322 -17.21 14.94 2.88
N SER A 323 -17.41 16.05 3.58
CA SER A 323 -18.40 16.17 4.66
C SER A 323 -19.85 15.93 4.16
N GLU A 324 -20.17 16.39 2.97
CA GLU A 324 -21.51 16.23 2.35
C GLU A 324 -21.83 14.77 2.02
N LYS A 325 -20.81 13.94 1.84
CA LYS A 325 -20.97 12.49 1.56
C LYS A 325 -21.29 11.69 2.83
N LEU A 326 -20.98 12.22 4.01
CA LEU A 326 -21.18 11.52 5.28
C LEU A 326 -22.66 11.61 5.70
N PRO A 327 -23.36 10.46 5.86
CA PRO A 327 -24.79 10.43 6.13
C PRO A 327 -25.21 11.13 7.43
N SER A 328 -24.43 10.98 8.50
CA SER A 328 -24.75 11.53 9.82
C SER A 328 -23.53 12.08 10.55
N GLU A 329 -23.72 12.66 11.73
CA GLU A 329 -22.64 13.14 12.63
C GLU A 329 -21.84 11.97 13.24
N GLU A 330 -22.49 10.83 13.43
CA GLU A 330 -21.90 9.62 14.02
C GLU A 330 -21.15 8.77 12.99
N THR A 331 -21.31 9.08 11.71
CA THR A 331 -20.62 8.35 10.64
C THR A 331 -19.12 8.55 10.71
N VAL A 332 -18.40 7.43 10.75
CA VAL A 332 -16.92 7.41 10.72
C VAL A 332 -16.47 6.48 9.60
N TRP A 333 -15.98 7.04 8.52
CA TRP A 333 -15.53 6.31 7.34
C TRP A 333 -14.00 6.32 7.21
N ASN A 334 -13.47 5.34 6.48
CA ASN A 334 -12.06 5.36 6.11
C ASN A 334 -11.80 6.33 4.95
N ALA A 335 -10.76 7.15 5.07
CA ALA A 335 -10.29 8.04 3.99
C ALA A 335 -8.78 7.98 3.80
N SER A 336 -8.20 6.80 4.07
CA SER A 336 -6.80 6.49 3.76
C SER A 336 -6.67 5.17 3.01
N SER A 337 -5.86 5.17 1.97
CA SER A 337 -5.50 3.98 1.19
C SER A 337 -4.14 3.37 1.62
N ASP A 338 -3.51 3.84 2.68
CA ASP A 338 -2.19 3.38 3.12
C ASP A 338 -2.12 1.87 3.34
N ILE A 339 -3.22 1.26 3.79
CA ILE A 339 -3.27 -0.18 4.00
C ILE A 339 -3.02 -0.95 2.69
N ILE A 340 -3.60 -0.50 1.57
CA ILE A 340 -3.41 -1.16 0.27
C ILE A 340 -1.97 -0.97 -0.25
N GLU A 341 -1.35 0.20 0.02
CA GLU A 341 0.06 0.43 -0.27
C GLU A 341 0.96 -0.52 0.53
N SER A 342 0.60 -0.79 1.79
CA SER A 342 1.29 -1.76 2.65
C SER A 342 1.21 -3.18 2.09
N PHE A 343 0.02 -3.64 1.65
CA PHE A 343 -0.14 -4.92 0.95
C PHE A 343 0.76 -5.02 -0.27
N PHE A 344 0.76 -3.99 -1.12
CA PHE A 344 1.66 -3.95 -2.28
C PHE A 344 3.14 -3.93 -1.88
N GLY A 345 3.49 -3.27 -0.78
CA GLY A 345 4.85 -3.23 -0.22
C GLY A 345 5.35 -4.63 0.13
N VAL A 346 4.54 -5.40 0.88
CA VAL A 346 4.85 -6.79 1.23
C VAL A 346 5.01 -7.67 0.00
N TYR A 347 4.06 -7.62 -0.94
CA TYR A 347 4.17 -8.39 -2.18
C TYR A 347 5.44 -8.05 -2.98
N LYS A 348 5.73 -6.75 -3.16
CA LYS A 348 6.91 -6.28 -3.91
C LYS A 348 8.22 -6.73 -3.27
N SER A 349 8.31 -6.77 -1.95
CA SER A 349 9.54 -7.17 -1.25
C SER A 349 9.84 -8.67 -1.37
N ARG A 350 8.82 -9.48 -1.71
CA ARG A 350 8.90 -10.95 -1.72
C ARG A 350 8.83 -11.59 -3.10
N ARG A 351 8.50 -10.80 -4.11
CA ARG A 351 8.48 -11.29 -5.50
C ARG A 351 9.90 -11.46 -6.07
N SER A 352 10.02 -12.19 -7.18
CA SER A 352 11.25 -12.24 -7.95
C SER A 352 11.74 -10.83 -8.32
N PRO A 353 13.03 -10.52 -8.17
CA PRO A 353 13.61 -9.27 -8.63
C PRO A 353 13.70 -9.15 -10.15
N ASP A 354 13.57 -10.26 -10.89
CA ASP A 354 13.61 -10.28 -12.35
C ASP A 354 12.45 -9.46 -12.95
N PRO A 355 12.73 -8.40 -13.73
CA PRO A 355 11.70 -7.55 -14.32
C PRO A 355 10.82 -8.27 -15.35
N LEU A 356 11.26 -9.41 -15.91
CA LEU A 356 10.46 -10.23 -16.83
C LEU A 356 9.42 -11.09 -16.10
N VAL A 357 9.59 -11.32 -14.82
CA VAL A 357 8.61 -12.00 -13.98
C VAL A 357 7.58 -10.96 -13.52
N GLY A 358 6.41 -10.99 -14.12
CA GLY A 358 5.29 -10.12 -13.79
C GLY A 358 4.59 -10.50 -12.47
N VAL A 359 3.28 -10.32 -12.46
CA VAL A 359 2.44 -10.73 -11.33
C VAL A 359 2.19 -12.24 -11.42
N THR A 360 2.58 -12.99 -10.39
CA THR A 360 2.46 -14.44 -10.34
C THR A 360 1.43 -14.87 -9.27
N PRO A 361 0.97 -16.13 -9.24
CA PRO A 361 0.11 -16.64 -8.18
C PRO A 361 0.66 -16.49 -6.75
N HIS A 362 1.92 -16.09 -6.60
CA HIS A 362 2.48 -15.69 -5.31
C HIS A 362 1.75 -14.48 -4.67
N ILE A 363 1.01 -13.70 -5.46
CA ILE A 363 0.14 -12.62 -4.95
C ILE A 363 -0.93 -13.14 -3.97
N LEU A 364 -1.25 -14.43 -4.00
CA LEU A 364 -2.11 -15.11 -3.02
C LEU A 364 -1.55 -15.07 -1.58
N LEU A 365 -0.33 -14.56 -1.37
CA LEU A 365 0.14 -14.16 -0.05
C LEU A 365 -0.74 -13.07 0.57
N LEU A 366 -1.36 -12.18 -0.23
CA LEU A 366 -2.14 -11.05 0.29
C LEU A 366 -3.35 -11.49 1.13
N PRO A 367 -4.20 -12.45 0.68
CA PRO A 367 -5.25 -13.00 1.55
C PRO A 367 -4.71 -13.68 2.81
N VAL A 368 -3.53 -14.31 2.77
CA VAL A 368 -2.92 -14.90 3.98
C VAL A 368 -2.68 -13.84 5.04
N LEU A 369 -2.21 -12.64 4.65
CA LEU A 369 -1.94 -11.55 5.59
C LEU A 369 -3.20 -11.09 6.35
N THR A 370 -4.39 -11.23 5.78
CA THR A 370 -5.64 -10.82 6.43
C THR A 370 -6.06 -11.72 7.58
N ARG A 371 -5.52 -12.94 7.68
CA ARG A 371 -5.95 -13.96 8.65
C ARG A 371 -4.83 -14.53 9.51
N ILE A 372 -3.57 -14.27 9.14
CA ILE A 372 -2.43 -14.93 9.77
C ILE A 372 -2.21 -14.49 11.23
N GLU A 373 -2.39 -13.20 11.52
CA GLU A 373 -2.17 -12.65 12.86
C GLU A 373 -3.20 -13.15 13.88
N ASP A 374 -4.43 -13.40 13.43
CA ASP A 374 -5.51 -13.86 14.29
C ASP A 374 -5.50 -15.40 14.49
N GLY A 375 -4.60 -16.13 13.83
CA GLY A 375 -4.58 -17.57 13.85
C GLY A 375 -5.83 -18.25 13.26
N LYS A 376 -6.54 -17.55 12.38
CA LYS A 376 -7.85 -17.97 11.83
C LYS A 376 -7.74 -18.72 10.49
N ILE A 377 -6.55 -19.22 10.15
CA ILE A 377 -6.37 -19.98 8.91
C ILE A 377 -6.60 -21.47 9.18
N ASP A 378 -7.63 -22.03 8.58
CA ASP A 378 -7.84 -23.48 8.53
C ASP A 378 -6.92 -24.09 7.45
N PHE A 379 -5.69 -24.42 7.85
CA PHE A 379 -4.70 -24.99 6.94
C PHE A 379 -5.12 -26.39 6.45
N LYS A 380 -5.85 -27.14 7.27
CA LYS A 380 -6.36 -28.45 6.90
C LYS A 380 -7.35 -28.30 5.75
N ALA A 381 -8.40 -27.51 5.91
CA ALA A 381 -9.38 -27.26 4.85
C ALA A 381 -8.75 -26.66 3.58
N ALA A 382 -7.76 -25.78 3.73
CA ALA A 382 -7.03 -25.19 2.61
C ALA A 382 -6.25 -26.23 1.80
N LEU A 383 -5.63 -27.21 2.48
CA LEU A 383 -4.82 -28.22 1.81
C LEU A 383 -5.67 -29.35 1.21
N GLU A 384 -6.74 -29.75 1.88
CA GLU A 384 -7.68 -30.76 1.40
C GLU A 384 -8.57 -30.24 0.27
N GLY A 385 -9.05 -28.99 0.39
CA GLY A 385 -10.02 -28.39 -0.54
C GLY A 385 -9.44 -27.71 -1.77
N VAL A 386 -8.14 -27.33 -1.78
CA VAL A 386 -7.52 -26.59 -2.89
C VAL A 386 -6.46 -27.42 -3.59
N PHE A 387 -6.58 -27.55 -4.91
CA PHE A 387 -5.56 -28.18 -5.76
C PHE A 387 -4.72 -27.11 -6.48
N LEU A 388 -3.46 -27.43 -6.77
CA LEU A 388 -2.58 -26.54 -7.52
C LEU A 388 -3.08 -26.22 -8.93
N LYS A 389 -3.91 -27.10 -9.51
CA LYS A 389 -4.58 -26.84 -10.79
C LYS A 389 -5.54 -25.65 -10.70
N ASP A 390 -6.24 -25.49 -9.56
CA ASP A 390 -7.20 -24.41 -9.33
C ASP A 390 -6.47 -23.09 -9.20
N VAL A 391 -5.35 -23.07 -8.45
CA VAL A 391 -4.44 -21.89 -8.35
C VAL A 391 -3.89 -21.51 -9.72
N LYS A 392 -3.49 -22.48 -10.54
CA LYS A 392 -3.00 -22.22 -11.91
C LYS A 392 -4.08 -21.69 -12.82
N ALA A 393 -5.28 -22.26 -12.77
CA ALA A 393 -6.43 -21.80 -13.55
C ALA A 393 -6.83 -20.36 -13.19
N TRP A 394 -6.91 -20.07 -11.89
CA TRP A 394 -7.16 -18.72 -11.41
C TRP A 394 -6.06 -17.75 -11.86
N GLY A 395 -4.79 -18.13 -11.74
CA GLY A 395 -3.66 -17.31 -12.20
C GLY A 395 -3.72 -17.01 -13.70
N ALA A 396 -4.08 -17.99 -14.51
CA ALA A 396 -4.24 -17.80 -15.96
C ALA A 396 -5.40 -16.86 -16.32
N ALA A 397 -6.48 -16.87 -15.53
CA ALA A 397 -7.64 -16.01 -15.75
C ALA A 397 -7.44 -14.57 -15.26
N ASN A 398 -6.68 -14.36 -14.18
CA ASN A 398 -6.65 -13.08 -13.47
C ASN A 398 -5.28 -12.36 -13.51
N LEU A 399 -4.21 -13.05 -13.91
CA LEU A 399 -2.86 -12.48 -13.86
C LEU A 399 -2.28 -12.30 -15.28
N SER A 400 -1.23 -11.50 -15.36
CA SER A 400 -0.54 -11.26 -16.62
C SER A 400 0.32 -12.45 -17.06
N GLU A 401 0.56 -12.56 -18.37
CA GLU A 401 1.53 -13.51 -18.93
C GLU A 401 2.92 -13.26 -18.36
N ASN A 402 3.60 -14.33 -17.95
CA ASN A 402 4.98 -14.27 -17.50
C ASN A 402 5.93 -14.20 -18.69
N GLN A 403 6.52 -13.02 -18.93
CA GLN A 403 7.41 -12.78 -20.05
C GLN A 403 8.71 -13.59 -19.99
N ALA A 404 9.17 -13.99 -18.81
CA ALA A 404 10.32 -14.87 -18.66
C ALA A 404 10.02 -16.27 -19.23
N ILE A 405 8.81 -16.80 -18.97
CA ILE A 405 8.36 -18.07 -19.55
C ILE A 405 8.23 -17.94 -21.06
N LYS A 406 7.59 -16.87 -21.55
CA LYS A 406 7.45 -16.60 -22.99
C LYS A 406 8.80 -16.52 -23.69
N ARG A 407 9.75 -15.75 -23.12
CA ARG A 407 11.12 -15.65 -23.63
C ARG A 407 11.79 -17.02 -23.71
N LYS A 408 11.69 -17.81 -22.64
CA LYS A 408 12.26 -19.16 -22.60
C LYS A 408 11.68 -20.02 -23.72
N ALA A 409 10.35 -20.04 -23.88
CA ALA A 409 9.71 -20.83 -24.95
C ALA A 409 10.18 -20.42 -26.34
N MET A 410 10.29 -19.10 -26.62
CA MET A 410 10.73 -18.59 -27.91
C MET A 410 12.21 -18.86 -28.22
N LEU A 411 13.07 -18.84 -27.18
CA LEU A 411 14.51 -19.04 -27.36
C LEU A 411 14.94 -20.52 -27.26
N SER A 412 14.03 -21.42 -26.90
CA SER A 412 14.26 -22.87 -26.82
C SER A 412 13.64 -23.62 -28.00
N ALA A 413 12.94 -22.93 -28.92
CA ALA A 413 12.42 -23.41 -30.20
C ALA A 413 13.46 -23.18 -31.30
#